data_6fc1a895545aca14200bce34b21a4eee
#
_entry.id   6fc1a895545aca14200bce34b21a4eee
#
_cell.length_a   1.000
_cell.length_b   1.000
_cell.length_c   1.000
_cell.angle_alpha   90.00
_cell.angle_beta   90.00
_cell.angle_gamma   90.00
#
_symmetry.space_group_name_H-M   'P 1'
#
loop_
_entity.id
_entity.type
_entity.pdbx_description
1 polymer ?
#
loop_
_entity_poly.entity_id
_entity_poly.type
_entity_poly.pdbx_seq_one_letter_code
_entity_poly.pdbx_strand_id
1 'polypeptide(L)'
;MKKFFSILSFALIFVSCENDIKTNTPAFQGEKDNVLWKANEARVTVNNDGTITLNGYTDFEVVSVRVPNAVGKYDLGTTDGGVFASYSYTNSGSVYYYETIGQIGPTNKVSLVDGGSGYASLNGAIVQTTGGTGNGLQLKLTVLPNGKVTGAKITSKGIDYSPGDIITAVGGNNDATFEIVNTASSNGEVEIQKIENGTFTGTVKFNATDDNGNVLNFNKGVFYKVPVY
;
A
#
# COMPACT_ATOMS: atom_id res chain seq x y z
N MET A 1 67.41 4.81 -11.07
CA MET A 1 66.63 4.26 -9.92
C MET A 1 65.18 4.70 -10.10
N LYS A 2 64.34 3.82 -10.62
CA LYS A 2 62.91 4.08 -10.86
C LYS A 2 62.11 3.53 -9.73
N LYS A 3 61.45 4.39 -8.94
CA LYS A 3 60.54 3.99 -7.87
C LYS A 3 59.16 3.69 -8.48
N PHE A 4 58.77 2.41 -8.43
CA PHE A 4 57.41 1.96 -8.72
C PHE A 4 56.51 2.27 -7.50
N PHE A 5 55.51 3.15 -7.69
CA PHE A 5 54.42 3.34 -6.73
C PHE A 5 53.30 2.35 -7.10
N SER A 6 53.13 1.33 -6.28
CA SER A 6 52.00 0.38 -6.38
C SER A 6 50.84 0.99 -5.66
N ILE A 7 49.80 1.43 -6.41
CA ILE A 7 48.50 1.84 -5.84
C ILE A 7 47.67 0.61 -5.70
N LEU A 8 47.55 0.15 -4.45
CA LEU A 8 46.65 -0.91 -4.06
C LEU A 8 45.22 -0.33 -3.93
N SER A 9 44.41 -0.50 -4.99
CA SER A 9 42.98 -0.16 -4.97
C SER A 9 42.24 -1.13 -4.02
N PHE A 10 41.85 -0.63 -2.86
CA PHE A 10 41.00 -1.34 -1.92
C PHE A 10 39.54 -1.26 -2.43
N ALA A 11 39.11 -2.27 -3.18
CA ALA A 11 37.71 -2.42 -3.58
C ALA A 11 36.89 -2.79 -2.34
N LEU A 12 36.20 -1.80 -1.76
CA LEU A 12 35.15 -2.04 -0.75
C LEU A 12 33.99 -2.75 -1.44
N ILE A 13 33.96 -4.06 -1.31
CA ILE A 13 32.78 -4.87 -1.66
C ILE A 13 31.75 -4.58 -0.56
N PHE A 14 30.78 -3.69 -0.88
CA PHE A 14 29.56 -3.61 -0.09
C PHE A 14 28.78 -4.90 -0.33
N VAL A 15 28.98 -5.87 0.55
CA VAL A 15 28.07 -7.00 0.68
C VAL A 15 26.80 -6.41 1.28
N SER A 16 25.86 -6.02 0.43
CA SER A 16 24.48 -5.81 0.84
C SER A 16 23.99 -7.13 1.39
N CYS A 17 23.86 -7.23 2.71
CA CYS A 17 23.05 -8.28 3.30
C CYS A 17 21.60 -8.02 2.91
N GLU A 18 21.18 -8.44 1.72
CA GLU A 18 19.80 -8.81 1.50
C GLU A 18 19.51 -9.93 2.47
N ASN A 19 18.64 -9.67 3.44
CA ASN A 19 18.09 -10.70 4.31
C ASN A 19 17.40 -11.72 3.42
N ASP A 20 18.07 -12.81 3.14
CA ASP A 20 17.64 -13.81 2.17
C ASP A 20 16.50 -14.63 2.78
N ILE A 21 15.26 -14.20 2.49
CA ILE A 21 14.02 -14.89 2.86
C ILE A 21 13.98 -16.32 2.32
N LYS A 22 14.88 -16.66 1.39
CA LYS A 22 14.96 -17.98 0.74
C LYS A 22 15.29 -19.13 1.68
N THR A 23 15.77 -18.89 2.89
CA THR A 23 16.13 -19.94 3.84
C THR A 23 14.96 -20.48 4.67
N ASN A 24 13.79 -19.84 4.63
CA ASN A 24 12.60 -20.23 5.39
C ASN A 24 11.40 -20.38 4.45
N THR A 25 11.11 -21.59 4.02
CA THR A 25 9.99 -21.89 3.10
C THR A 25 8.98 -22.79 3.81
N PRO A 26 7.70 -22.40 3.92
CA PRO A 26 7.11 -21.09 3.56
C PRO A 26 7.54 -19.98 4.53
N ALA A 27 7.67 -18.75 4.03
CA ALA A 27 8.04 -17.61 4.85
C ALA A 27 6.97 -16.51 4.74
N PHE A 28 6.57 -15.94 5.88
CA PHE A 28 5.85 -14.69 5.95
C PHE A 28 6.40 -13.88 7.11
N GLN A 29 6.93 -12.69 6.81
CA GLN A 29 7.53 -11.80 7.80
C GLN A 29 7.35 -10.35 7.41
N GLY A 30 7.52 -9.43 8.35
CA GLY A 30 7.45 -7.99 8.16
C GLY A 30 7.85 -7.24 9.42
N GLU A 31 7.57 -5.94 9.46
CA GLU A 31 7.73 -5.10 10.64
C GLU A 31 6.36 -4.61 11.09
N LYS A 32 5.95 -4.97 12.30
CA LYS A 32 4.77 -4.44 12.99
C LYS A 32 5.20 -3.32 13.93
N ASP A 33 4.76 -2.10 13.70
CA ASP A 33 5.13 -0.92 14.49
C ASP A 33 6.66 -0.81 14.69
N ASN A 34 7.42 -1.07 13.60
CA ASN A 34 8.89 -1.12 13.55
C ASN A 34 9.54 -2.26 14.34
N VAL A 35 8.78 -3.26 14.79
CA VAL A 35 9.29 -4.48 15.43
C VAL A 35 9.18 -5.64 14.44
N LEU A 36 10.26 -6.43 14.32
CA LEU A 36 10.24 -7.62 13.46
C LEU A 36 9.14 -8.57 13.89
N TRP A 37 8.25 -8.87 12.94
CA TRP A 37 7.20 -9.89 13.04
C TRP A 37 7.51 -11.02 12.06
N LYS A 38 7.42 -12.26 12.54
CA LYS A 38 7.66 -13.43 11.71
C LYS A 38 6.65 -14.52 12.05
N ALA A 39 5.95 -15.01 11.03
CA ALA A 39 5.04 -16.13 11.19
C ALA A 39 5.78 -17.44 11.51
N ASN A 40 5.22 -18.23 12.41
CA ASN A 40 5.61 -19.63 12.64
C ASN A 40 5.07 -20.54 11.54
N GLU A 41 3.87 -20.18 11.00
CA GLU A 41 3.19 -20.86 9.91
C GLU A 41 2.58 -19.84 8.96
N ALA A 42 2.59 -20.14 7.66
CA ALA A 42 1.88 -19.35 6.66
C ALA A 42 1.17 -20.26 5.65
N ARG A 43 -0.05 -19.88 5.26
CA ARG A 43 -0.88 -20.62 4.30
C ARG A 43 -1.79 -19.70 3.50
N VAL A 44 -2.19 -20.18 2.31
CA VAL A 44 -3.18 -19.53 1.46
C VAL A 44 -4.43 -20.40 1.39
N THR A 45 -5.60 -19.80 1.51
CA THR A 45 -6.89 -20.42 1.22
C THR A 45 -7.46 -19.77 -0.03
N VAL A 46 -7.93 -20.59 -0.99
CA VAL A 46 -8.65 -20.11 -2.17
C VAL A 46 -10.13 -19.99 -1.80
N ASN A 47 -10.70 -18.80 -2.00
CA ASN A 47 -12.10 -18.52 -1.71
C ASN A 47 -12.99 -18.80 -2.92
N ASN A 48 -14.29 -19.05 -2.69
CA ASN A 48 -15.25 -19.38 -3.75
C ASN A 48 -15.58 -18.18 -4.67
N ASP A 49 -15.20 -16.96 -4.28
CA ASP A 49 -15.45 -15.72 -5.03
C ASP A 49 -14.27 -15.29 -5.93
N GLY A 50 -13.29 -16.16 -6.11
CA GLY A 50 -12.11 -15.88 -6.94
C GLY A 50 -11.01 -15.10 -6.23
N THR A 51 -11.15 -14.84 -4.93
CA THR A 51 -10.10 -14.27 -4.10
C THR A 51 -9.27 -15.36 -3.40
N ILE A 52 -8.14 -14.97 -2.83
CA ILE A 52 -7.38 -15.77 -1.87
C ILE A 52 -7.33 -15.05 -0.53
N THR A 53 -7.14 -15.82 0.54
CA THR A 53 -6.77 -15.32 1.85
C THR A 53 -5.43 -15.92 2.24
N LEU A 54 -4.41 -15.07 2.35
CA LEU A 54 -3.07 -15.43 2.83
C LEU A 54 -3.00 -15.11 4.31
N ASN A 55 -2.70 -16.10 5.13
CA ASN A 55 -2.58 -15.96 6.57
C ASN A 55 -1.17 -16.31 7.02
N GLY A 56 -0.62 -15.48 7.92
CA GLY A 56 0.57 -15.79 8.70
C GLY A 56 0.21 -15.83 10.16
N TYR A 57 0.67 -16.84 10.87
CA TYR A 57 0.34 -17.12 12.26
C TYR A 57 1.58 -17.11 13.13
N THR A 58 1.48 -16.47 14.29
CA THR A 58 2.33 -16.75 15.46
C THR A 58 1.48 -17.46 16.52
N ASP A 59 2.00 -17.71 17.71
CA ASP A 59 1.26 -18.35 18.79
C ASP A 59 0.03 -17.53 19.22
N PHE A 60 0.07 -16.20 19.07
CA PHE A 60 -0.96 -15.27 19.56
C PHE A 60 -1.42 -14.25 18.52
N GLU A 61 -0.77 -14.17 17.36
CA GLU A 61 -1.03 -13.13 16.37
C GLU A 61 -1.33 -13.75 15.00
N VAL A 62 -2.17 -13.06 14.22
CA VAL A 62 -2.48 -13.40 12.83
C VAL A 62 -2.37 -12.16 11.98
N VAL A 63 -1.62 -12.22 10.90
CA VAL A 63 -1.70 -11.28 9.77
C VAL A 63 -2.46 -11.99 8.66
N SER A 64 -3.54 -11.38 8.17
CA SER A 64 -4.38 -11.90 7.09
C SER A 64 -4.44 -10.90 5.94
N VAL A 65 -4.35 -11.39 4.72
CA VAL A 65 -4.41 -10.58 3.50
C VAL A 65 -5.35 -11.25 2.51
N ARG A 66 -6.40 -10.53 2.09
CA ARG A 66 -7.36 -11.00 1.08
C ARG A 66 -7.22 -10.18 -0.18
N VAL A 67 -7.02 -10.84 -1.32
CA VAL A 67 -6.83 -10.23 -2.64
C VAL A 67 -7.32 -11.17 -3.74
N PRO A 68 -7.53 -10.69 -4.98
CA PRO A 68 -7.80 -11.55 -6.14
C PRO A 68 -6.73 -12.63 -6.32
N ASN A 69 -7.12 -13.81 -6.77
CA ASN A 69 -6.22 -14.92 -7.10
C ASN A 69 -5.50 -14.66 -8.43
N ALA A 70 -4.74 -13.60 -8.52
CA ALA A 70 -3.99 -13.20 -9.71
C ALA A 70 -2.72 -12.44 -9.35
N VAL A 71 -1.72 -12.49 -10.22
CA VAL A 71 -0.54 -11.62 -10.14
C VAL A 71 -0.97 -10.18 -10.36
N GLY A 72 -0.52 -9.27 -9.50
CA GLY A 72 -0.90 -7.86 -9.57
C GLY A 72 -0.63 -7.09 -8.29
N LYS A 73 -0.93 -5.78 -8.35
CA LYS A 73 -0.88 -4.85 -7.22
C LYS A 73 -2.29 -4.44 -6.84
N TYR A 74 -2.58 -4.49 -5.56
CA TYR A 74 -3.91 -4.23 -5.01
C TYR A 74 -3.80 -3.19 -3.90
N ASP A 75 -4.55 -2.10 -4.02
CA ASP A 75 -4.64 -1.07 -2.99
C ASP A 75 -5.56 -1.52 -1.85
N LEU A 76 -5.14 -1.27 -0.63
CA LEU A 76 -5.88 -1.55 0.60
C LEU A 76 -6.52 -0.28 1.17
N GLY A 77 -7.55 -0.44 2.01
CA GLY A 77 -8.27 0.68 2.62
C GLY A 77 -9.20 1.39 1.64
N THR A 78 -9.63 0.69 0.59
CA THR A 78 -10.54 1.19 -0.46
C THR A 78 -12.00 0.88 -0.14
N THR A 79 -12.90 1.18 -1.06
CA THR A 79 -14.32 0.76 -1.01
C THR A 79 -14.53 -0.73 -1.36
N ASP A 80 -13.51 -1.42 -1.86
CA ASP A 80 -13.58 -2.84 -2.21
C ASP A 80 -13.41 -3.72 -0.95
N GLY A 81 -14.52 -4.18 -0.39
CA GLY A 81 -14.52 -5.11 0.75
C GLY A 81 -13.96 -6.50 0.46
N GLY A 82 -13.68 -6.84 -0.80
CA GLY A 82 -12.98 -8.07 -1.22
C GLY A 82 -11.45 -7.99 -1.14
N VAL A 83 -10.90 -6.77 -0.99
CA VAL A 83 -9.46 -6.49 -0.97
C VAL A 83 -9.09 -5.79 0.34
N PHE A 84 -8.60 -6.54 1.31
CA PHE A 84 -8.22 -5.98 2.61
C PHE A 84 -7.05 -6.74 3.24
N ALA A 85 -6.41 -6.13 4.25
CA ALA A 85 -5.52 -6.78 5.18
C ALA A 85 -6.02 -6.56 6.61
N SER A 86 -5.72 -7.50 7.49
CA SER A 86 -6.02 -7.39 8.90
C SER A 86 -4.87 -7.94 9.75
N TYR A 87 -4.84 -7.48 10.99
CA TYR A 87 -4.00 -8.01 12.03
C TYR A 87 -4.86 -8.25 13.27
N SER A 88 -4.69 -9.40 13.89
CA SER A 88 -5.32 -9.68 15.16
C SER A 88 -4.33 -10.31 16.15
N TYR A 89 -4.57 -10.07 17.42
CA TYR A 89 -3.82 -10.73 18.49
C TYR A 89 -4.73 -11.06 19.69
N THR A 90 -4.36 -12.14 20.36
CA THR A 90 -5.06 -12.57 21.60
C THR A 90 -4.21 -12.21 22.81
N ASN A 91 -4.81 -11.48 23.76
CA ASN A 91 -4.18 -11.17 25.02
C ASN A 91 -5.18 -11.40 26.17
N SER A 92 -4.79 -12.21 27.16
CA SER A 92 -5.61 -12.53 28.33
C SER A 92 -7.07 -12.94 28.01
N GLY A 93 -7.25 -13.70 26.92
CA GLY A 93 -8.57 -14.18 26.47
C GLY A 93 -9.38 -13.18 25.65
N SER A 94 -8.90 -11.96 25.45
CA SER A 94 -9.52 -10.97 24.57
C SER A 94 -8.81 -10.94 23.20
N VAL A 95 -9.61 -10.81 22.13
CA VAL A 95 -9.09 -10.65 20.76
C VAL A 95 -9.15 -9.17 20.40
N TYR A 96 -8.04 -8.65 19.93
CA TYR A 96 -7.90 -7.31 19.38
C TYR A 96 -7.77 -7.42 17.86
N TYR A 97 -8.47 -6.56 17.14
CA TYR A 97 -8.58 -6.65 15.69
C TYR A 97 -8.36 -5.29 15.03
N TYR A 98 -7.55 -5.27 13.98
CA TYR A 98 -7.27 -4.13 13.13
C TYR A 98 -7.48 -4.53 11.68
N GLU A 99 -8.12 -3.68 10.87
CA GLU A 99 -8.29 -3.96 9.45
C GLU A 99 -8.19 -2.72 8.56
N THR A 100 -7.90 -2.96 7.28
CA THR A 100 -7.78 -1.92 6.25
C THR A 100 -9.12 -1.69 5.56
N ILE A 101 -10.15 -1.36 6.33
CA ILE A 101 -11.43 -0.89 5.78
C ILE A 101 -11.35 0.60 5.47
N GLY A 102 -12.18 1.07 4.56
CA GLY A 102 -12.24 2.48 4.16
C GLY A 102 -12.62 3.37 5.34
N GLN A 103 -11.65 4.06 5.93
CA GLN A 103 -11.83 4.99 7.05
C GLN A 103 -11.83 6.44 6.56
N ILE A 104 -12.68 7.28 7.18
CA ILE A 104 -12.66 8.74 6.99
C ILE A 104 -11.34 9.31 7.53
N GLY A 105 -10.74 10.22 6.77
CA GLY A 105 -9.50 10.86 7.22
C GLY A 105 -8.79 11.72 6.17
N PRO A 106 -7.57 12.14 6.47
CA PRO A 106 -6.72 12.81 5.50
C PRO A 106 -6.42 11.89 4.30
N THR A 107 -6.51 12.43 3.08
CA THR A 107 -6.25 11.67 1.84
C THR A 107 -4.83 11.10 1.81
N ASN A 108 -4.69 9.83 1.43
CA ASN A 108 -3.39 9.22 1.23
C ASN A 108 -3.08 8.98 -0.25
N LYS A 109 -4.06 8.54 -1.04
CA LYS A 109 -3.90 8.28 -2.47
C LYS A 109 -5.11 8.77 -3.26
N VAL A 110 -4.85 9.35 -4.43
CA VAL A 110 -5.87 9.71 -5.42
C VAL A 110 -5.63 8.98 -6.73
N SER A 111 -6.68 8.70 -7.48
CA SER A 111 -6.67 8.16 -8.83
C SER A 111 -7.34 9.12 -9.79
N LEU A 112 -6.76 9.37 -10.96
CA LEU A 112 -7.38 10.18 -11.99
C LEU A 112 -8.58 9.44 -12.59
N VAL A 113 -9.74 10.08 -12.58
CA VAL A 113 -10.99 9.59 -13.22
C VAL A 113 -11.16 10.22 -14.60
N ASP A 114 -11.13 11.56 -14.66
CA ASP A 114 -11.16 12.31 -15.91
C ASP A 114 -10.12 13.42 -15.90
N GLY A 115 -9.37 13.54 -16.99
CA GLY A 115 -8.33 14.56 -17.13
C GLY A 115 -8.84 15.94 -17.47
N GLY A 116 -10.13 16.10 -17.78
CA GLY A 116 -10.74 17.38 -18.12
C GLY A 116 -10.06 18.14 -19.24
N SER A 117 -10.22 19.45 -19.26
CA SER A 117 -9.70 20.34 -20.29
C SER A 117 -9.40 21.76 -19.77
N GLY A 118 -8.61 22.52 -20.53
CA GLY A 118 -8.33 23.92 -20.19
C GLY A 118 -7.21 24.12 -19.14
N TYR A 119 -6.51 23.08 -18.70
CA TYR A 119 -5.49 23.15 -17.63
C TYR A 119 -4.07 23.43 -18.13
N ALA A 120 -3.85 23.78 -19.41
CA ALA A 120 -2.49 23.90 -19.98
C ALA A 120 -1.56 24.83 -19.17
N SER A 121 -2.06 25.95 -18.64
CA SER A 121 -1.29 26.90 -17.83
C SER A 121 -1.03 26.43 -16.40
N LEU A 122 -1.64 25.33 -15.97
CA LEU A 122 -1.55 24.78 -14.61
C LEU A 122 -0.62 23.57 -14.50
N ASN A 123 0.17 23.28 -15.53
CA ASN A 123 1.17 22.21 -15.45
C ASN A 123 2.20 22.52 -14.34
N GLY A 124 2.33 21.61 -13.38
CA GLY A 124 3.19 21.80 -12.21
C GLY A 124 2.64 22.74 -11.13
N ALA A 125 1.47 23.37 -11.33
CA ALA A 125 0.83 24.22 -10.34
C ALA A 125 0.18 23.40 -9.23
N ILE A 126 0.08 24.02 -8.04
CA ILE A 126 -0.71 23.50 -6.92
C ILE A 126 -2.08 24.15 -6.99
N VAL A 127 -3.12 23.32 -7.03
CA VAL A 127 -4.51 23.75 -7.10
C VAL A 127 -5.30 23.23 -5.90
N GLN A 128 -6.35 23.95 -5.53
CA GLN A 128 -7.35 23.49 -4.57
C GLN A 128 -8.23 22.43 -5.23
N THR A 129 -8.94 21.67 -4.40
CA THR A 129 -9.98 20.75 -4.87
C THR A 129 -11.34 21.13 -4.28
N THR A 130 -12.40 20.73 -4.98
CA THR A 130 -13.80 20.82 -4.54
C THR A 130 -14.47 19.45 -4.69
N GLY A 131 -15.58 19.23 -3.95
CA GLY A 131 -16.30 17.94 -3.95
C GLY A 131 -15.77 16.97 -2.91
N GLY A 132 -16.40 15.78 -2.84
CA GLY A 132 -16.18 14.82 -1.79
C GLY A 132 -16.79 15.24 -0.45
N THR A 133 -16.53 14.45 0.60
CA THR A 133 -17.03 14.71 1.97
C THR A 133 -16.09 15.59 2.78
N GLY A 134 -14.80 15.61 2.42
CA GLY A 134 -13.75 16.33 3.12
C GLY A 134 -13.47 17.73 2.59
N ASN A 135 -12.40 18.34 3.10
CA ASN A 135 -11.95 19.66 2.65
C ASN A 135 -10.42 19.83 2.78
N GLY A 136 -9.89 20.88 2.10
CA GLY A 136 -8.48 21.28 2.25
C GLY A 136 -7.46 20.44 1.48
N LEU A 137 -7.88 19.49 0.64
CA LEU A 137 -6.98 18.74 -0.23
C LEU A 137 -6.42 19.65 -1.33
N GLN A 138 -5.12 19.58 -1.56
CA GLN A 138 -4.43 20.28 -2.65
C GLN A 138 -3.63 19.30 -3.49
N LEU A 139 -3.66 19.53 -4.80
CA LEU A 139 -2.99 18.69 -5.79
C LEU A 139 -2.02 19.50 -6.63
N LYS A 140 -0.82 18.98 -6.84
CA LYS A 140 0.10 19.45 -7.88
C LYS A 140 -0.17 18.68 -9.15
N LEU A 141 -0.65 19.36 -10.21
CA LEU A 141 -1.09 18.73 -11.43
C LEU A 141 0.07 18.41 -12.38
N THR A 142 -0.08 17.31 -13.13
CA THR A 142 0.68 17.00 -14.35
C THR A 142 -0.26 17.13 -15.54
N VAL A 143 0.07 18.03 -16.47
CA VAL A 143 -0.83 18.42 -17.56
C VAL A 143 -0.11 18.35 -18.91
N LEU A 144 -0.77 17.84 -19.92
CA LEU A 144 -0.28 17.84 -21.31
C LEU A 144 -0.43 19.24 -21.94
N PRO A 145 0.31 19.55 -23.03
CA PRO A 145 0.19 20.83 -23.74
C PRO A 145 -1.21 21.15 -24.27
N ASN A 146 -2.01 20.13 -24.53
CA ASN A 146 -3.42 20.28 -24.95
C ASN A 146 -4.38 20.62 -23.80
N GLY A 147 -3.87 20.78 -22.58
CA GLY A 147 -4.66 21.15 -21.40
C GLY A 147 -5.32 19.98 -20.69
N LYS A 148 -5.03 18.73 -21.05
CA LYS A 148 -5.56 17.53 -20.37
C LYS A 148 -4.66 17.16 -19.17
N VAL A 149 -5.26 16.98 -17.99
CA VAL A 149 -4.56 16.46 -16.80
C VAL A 149 -4.30 14.96 -16.98
N THR A 150 -3.10 14.50 -16.65
CA THR A 150 -2.69 13.09 -16.74
C THR A 150 -2.35 12.48 -15.39
N GLY A 151 -2.30 13.30 -14.34
CA GLY A 151 -2.04 12.85 -12.98
C GLY A 151 -1.85 14.00 -12.02
N ALA A 152 -1.73 13.68 -10.76
CA ALA A 152 -1.49 14.65 -9.71
C ALA A 152 -0.68 14.06 -8.56
N LYS A 153 -0.01 14.95 -7.80
CA LYS A 153 0.65 14.62 -6.54
C LYS A 153 -0.05 15.41 -5.42
N ILE A 154 -0.40 14.74 -4.33
CA ILE A 154 -0.96 15.37 -3.14
C ILE A 154 0.11 16.27 -2.52
N THR A 155 -0.24 17.53 -2.26
CA THR A 155 0.60 18.52 -1.55
C THR A 155 0.04 18.91 -0.19
N SER A 156 -1.29 18.85 -0.03
CA SER A 156 -1.99 18.90 1.25
C SER A 156 -3.03 17.78 1.27
N LYS A 157 -3.06 16.98 2.33
CA LYS A 157 -3.94 15.81 2.43
C LYS A 157 -5.39 16.14 2.72
N GLY A 158 -5.68 17.38 3.17
CA GLY A 158 -7.00 17.74 3.69
C GLY A 158 -7.41 16.91 4.90
N ILE A 159 -8.69 16.96 5.23
CA ILE A 159 -9.30 16.22 6.34
C ILE A 159 -10.70 15.72 5.92
N ASP A 160 -11.20 14.71 6.63
CA ASP A 160 -12.58 14.20 6.56
C ASP A 160 -13.02 13.64 5.18
N TYR A 161 -12.07 13.22 4.35
CA TYR A 161 -12.36 12.50 3.10
C TYR A 161 -12.66 11.02 3.36
N SER A 162 -13.57 10.48 2.53
CA SER A 162 -13.89 9.05 2.49
C SER A 162 -13.29 8.41 1.24
N PRO A 163 -12.82 7.15 1.28
CA PRO A 163 -12.53 6.39 0.08
C PRO A 163 -13.75 6.34 -0.84
N GLY A 164 -13.54 6.50 -2.15
CA GLY A 164 -14.61 6.62 -3.16
C GLY A 164 -15.12 8.04 -3.40
N ASP A 165 -14.75 9.03 -2.58
CA ASP A 165 -15.08 10.43 -2.85
C ASP A 165 -14.54 10.87 -4.21
N ILE A 166 -15.38 11.56 -4.98
CA ILE A 166 -14.97 12.22 -6.22
C ILE A 166 -14.72 13.70 -5.94
N ILE A 167 -13.52 14.14 -6.29
CA ILE A 167 -13.10 15.54 -6.16
C ILE A 167 -12.75 16.12 -7.52
N THR A 168 -12.88 17.43 -7.66
CA THR A 168 -12.55 18.19 -8.88
C THR A 168 -11.39 19.14 -8.61
N ALA A 169 -10.39 19.14 -9.48
CA ALA A 169 -9.31 20.12 -9.43
C ALA A 169 -9.80 21.50 -9.88
N VAL A 170 -9.59 22.51 -9.05
CA VAL A 170 -10.00 23.89 -9.35
C VAL A 170 -9.08 24.48 -10.43
N GLY A 171 -9.68 25.06 -11.48
CA GLY A 171 -9.00 25.65 -12.63
C GLY A 171 -9.37 24.99 -13.94
N GLY A 172 -8.76 25.39 -15.03
CA GLY A 172 -9.19 24.96 -16.36
C GLY A 172 -10.69 25.19 -16.54
N ASN A 173 -11.39 24.16 -17.00
CA ASN A 173 -12.86 24.18 -17.08
C ASN A 173 -13.55 23.60 -15.84
N ASN A 174 -12.80 23.32 -14.76
CA ASN A 174 -13.28 22.66 -13.53
C ASN A 174 -13.94 21.30 -13.82
N ASP A 175 -13.31 20.50 -14.66
CA ASP A 175 -13.80 19.22 -15.16
C ASP A 175 -12.78 18.06 -14.98
N ALA A 176 -11.56 18.33 -14.47
CA ALA A 176 -10.63 17.27 -14.12
C ALA A 176 -10.98 16.68 -12.75
N THR A 177 -11.32 15.38 -12.74
CA THR A 177 -11.81 14.69 -11.54
C THR A 177 -10.87 13.58 -11.10
N PHE A 178 -10.82 13.37 -9.78
CA PHE A 178 -10.06 12.32 -9.12
C PHE A 178 -10.93 11.61 -8.10
N GLU A 179 -10.65 10.34 -7.89
CA GLU A 179 -11.22 9.54 -6.82
C GLU A 179 -10.24 9.47 -5.65
N ILE A 180 -10.73 9.60 -4.41
CA ILE A 180 -9.98 9.29 -3.20
C ILE A 180 -9.90 7.76 -3.07
N VAL A 181 -8.73 7.19 -3.27
CA VAL A 181 -8.53 5.73 -3.22
C VAL A 181 -8.55 5.22 -1.77
N ASN A 182 -7.80 5.88 -0.88
CA ASN A 182 -7.72 5.56 0.55
C ASN A 182 -7.24 6.76 1.37
N THR A 183 -7.30 6.61 2.69
CA THR A 183 -6.93 7.66 3.65
C THR A 183 -5.65 7.32 4.42
N ALA A 184 -5.13 8.25 5.19
CA ALA A 184 -3.89 8.05 5.94
C ALA A 184 -4.04 7.02 7.07
N SER A 185 -5.25 6.88 7.63
CA SER A 185 -5.52 5.97 8.75
C SER A 185 -5.63 4.51 8.30
N SER A 186 -6.20 4.29 7.10
CA SER A 186 -6.40 2.96 6.52
C SER A 186 -5.96 2.96 5.07
N ASN A 187 -4.85 2.28 4.78
CA ASN A 187 -4.26 2.21 3.46
C ASN A 187 -3.25 1.07 3.37
N GLY A 188 -2.72 0.87 2.19
CA GLY A 188 -1.64 -0.08 1.97
C GLY A 188 -1.62 -0.60 0.54
N GLU A 189 -0.77 -1.59 0.33
CA GLU A 189 -0.60 -2.26 -0.95
C GLU A 189 -0.20 -3.71 -0.73
N VAL A 190 -0.81 -4.60 -1.48
CA VAL A 190 -0.36 -5.99 -1.63
C VAL A 190 0.08 -6.17 -3.07
N GLU A 191 1.24 -6.78 -3.28
CA GLU A 191 1.70 -7.20 -4.60
C GLU A 191 1.87 -8.71 -4.63
N ILE A 192 1.03 -9.41 -5.40
CA ILE A 192 1.27 -10.81 -5.77
C ILE A 192 2.24 -10.80 -6.95
N GLN A 193 3.49 -11.15 -6.70
CA GLN A 193 4.55 -11.13 -7.70
C GLN A 193 4.61 -12.43 -8.50
N LYS A 194 4.29 -13.55 -7.85
CA LYS A 194 4.38 -14.87 -8.47
C LYS A 194 3.39 -15.85 -7.86
N ILE A 195 2.75 -16.62 -8.73
CA ILE A 195 1.96 -17.82 -8.39
C ILE A 195 2.58 -18.98 -9.14
N GLU A 196 3.08 -19.98 -8.44
CA GLU A 196 3.80 -21.12 -9.01
C GLU A 196 3.64 -22.38 -8.16
N ASN A 197 3.29 -23.49 -8.80
CA ASN A 197 3.13 -24.80 -8.15
C ASN A 197 2.24 -24.75 -6.88
N GLY A 198 1.14 -24.00 -6.91
CA GLY A 198 0.22 -23.83 -5.77
C GLY A 198 0.83 -23.02 -4.62
N THR A 199 1.85 -22.20 -4.88
CA THR A 199 2.43 -21.30 -3.90
C THR A 199 2.37 -19.85 -4.35
N PHE A 200 2.34 -18.94 -3.38
CA PHE A 200 2.26 -17.49 -3.58
C PHE A 200 3.51 -16.79 -3.04
N THR A 201 4.03 -15.85 -3.82
CA THR A 201 5.17 -14.99 -3.44
C THR A 201 4.82 -13.54 -3.71
N GLY A 202 5.16 -12.65 -2.79
CA GLY A 202 4.89 -11.22 -2.96
C GLY A 202 5.23 -10.40 -1.72
N THR A 203 4.69 -9.18 -1.69
CA THR A 203 4.91 -8.20 -0.62
C THR A 203 3.61 -7.62 -0.11
N VAL A 204 3.62 -7.12 1.11
CA VAL A 204 2.49 -6.43 1.73
C VAL A 204 2.96 -5.34 2.67
N LYS A 205 2.24 -4.23 2.68
CA LYS A 205 2.39 -3.14 3.65
C LYS A 205 1.02 -2.50 3.88
N PHE A 206 0.71 -2.16 5.10
CA PHE A 206 -0.57 -1.52 5.41
C PHE A 206 -0.55 -0.72 6.71
N ASN A 207 -1.46 0.24 6.79
CA ASN A 207 -1.97 0.82 8.02
C ASN A 207 -3.40 0.30 8.20
N ALA A 208 -3.68 -0.28 9.34
CA ALA A 208 -5.00 -0.80 9.72
C ALA A 208 -5.48 -0.11 10.99
N THR A 209 -6.79 -0.02 11.17
CA THR A 209 -7.41 0.61 12.35
C THR A 209 -8.23 -0.39 13.14
N ASP A 210 -8.30 -0.18 14.47
CA ASP A 210 -9.29 -0.81 15.33
C ASP A 210 -10.57 0.05 15.43
N ASP A 211 -11.57 -0.45 16.15
CA ASP A 211 -12.85 0.24 16.38
C ASP A 211 -12.72 1.56 17.16
N ASN A 212 -11.60 1.78 17.83
CA ASN A 212 -11.29 3.00 18.57
C ASN A 212 -10.48 4.02 17.75
N GLY A 213 -10.16 3.69 16.50
CA GLY A 213 -9.35 4.53 15.61
C GLY A 213 -7.85 4.47 15.89
N ASN A 214 -7.36 3.53 16.72
CA ASN A 214 -5.93 3.29 16.85
C ASN A 214 -5.39 2.70 15.57
N VAL A 215 -4.22 3.19 15.12
CA VAL A 215 -3.59 2.75 13.87
C VAL A 215 -2.44 1.81 14.18
N LEU A 216 -2.44 0.65 13.54
CA LEU A 216 -1.34 -0.29 13.48
C LEU A 216 -0.65 -0.18 12.13
N ASN A 217 0.68 -0.15 12.14
CA ASN A 217 1.49 -0.13 10.93
C ASN A 217 2.17 -1.49 10.70
N PHE A 218 2.02 -2.05 9.49
CA PHE A 218 2.74 -3.25 9.03
C PHE A 218 3.51 -2.93 7.76
N ASN A 219 4.84 -2.95 7.85
CA ASN A 219 5.74 -2.59 6.77
C ASN A 219 6.68 -3.73 6.40
N LYS A 220 7.35 -3.59 5.24
CA LYS A 220 8.36 -4.54 4.73
C LYS A 220 7.88 -6.00 4.76
N GLY A 221 6.55 -6.18 4.66
CA GLY A 221 5.95 -7.50 4.62
C GLY A 221 6.36 -8.24 3.36
N VAL A 222 6.85 -9.47 3.53
CA VAL A 222 7.21 -10.36 2.43
C VAL A 222 6.67 -11.74 2.73
N PHE A 223 6.02 -12.33 1.74
CA PHE A 223 5.61 -13.74 1.77
C PHE A 223 6.27 -14.48 0.61
N TYR A 224 6.85 -15.65 0.90
CA TYR A 224 7.64 -16.41 -0.06
C TYR A 224 7.23 -17.87 -0.08
N LYS A 225 6.77 -18.31 -1.26
CA LYS A 225 6.31 -19.68 -1.53
C LYS A 225 5.31 -20.21 -0.48
N VAL A 226 4.37 -19.34 -0.08
CA VAL A 226 3.30 -19.74 0.85
C VAL A 226 2.33 -20.67 0.12
N PRO A 227 2.11 -21.91 0.61
CA PRO A 227 1.29 -22.90 -0.09
C PRO A 227 -0.20 -22.66 0.07
N VAL A 228 -0.98 -23.17 -0.89
CA VAL A 228 -2.44 -23.36 -0.77
C VAL A 228 -2.72 -24.58 0.10
N TYR A 229 -3.69 -24.40 1.00
CA TYR A 229 -4.24 -25.46 1.87
C TYR A 229 -5.74 -25.59 1.66
#